data_ac6841e5dc7277ade0eead94b50dafd1
#
_entry.id   ac6841e5dc7277ade0eead94b50dafd1
#
_cell.length_a   1.000
_cell.length_b   1.000
_cell.length_c   1.000
_cell.angle_alpha   90.00
_cell.angle_beta   90.00
_cell.angle_gamma   90.00
#
_symmetry.space_group_name_H-M   'P 1'
#
loop_
_entity.id
_entity.type
_entity.pdbx_description
1 polymer ?
#
loop_
_entity_poly.entity_id
_entity_poly.type
_entity_poly.pdbx_seq_one_letter_code
_entity_poly.pdbx_strand_id
1 'polypeptide(L)'
;MKNMKRVVVTGMGAITPIGNSVEEFWNGIKEQKIGFAPITYFDATEYKAHLAAEVKGFNAKDYMSPKAARRMELFSQYAVAASKEAIEDAGLDLEKEDTTRIGVSVGCGVGSLQMIETTTRTLDKKGPNRVKPLAVPMKISNMAAGNVSIAFGLRGKSINVVTACATGTQSIGEAYRSIQVGEADVMVAGGTEAAVSEVAVGGFAALTALSGSDDPKRASIPFDKERDGFVIGEGSGIVVLESLEHAQARGADILAEVVGYGATSDAFHITSPCEDGEGAARAMVFAMDEAGITPDKVDYINAHGTSTHANDLFETKAIKKALGEHAYDVKISSTKSMIGHGLGAAGAIEFITCVKSIEEDYIHPTVGLKVPDEECDLDYTLEPVTDRKVNYVMSNSLGFGGHNATLLVKKFED
;
A
#
# COMPACT_ATOMS: atom_id res chain seq x y z
N MET A 1 -31.24 -2.02 -12.96
CA MET A 1 -30.00 -1.92 -12.13
C MET A 1 -29.65 -0.43 -12.08
N LYS A 2 -29.34 0.14 -10.89
CA LYS A 2 -28.77 1.50 -10.84
C LYS A 2 -27.47 1.47 -11.66
N ASN A 3 -27.28 2.44 -12.56
CA ASN A 3 -25.96 2.58 -13.20
C ASN A 3 -24.92 2.82 -12.11
N MET A 4 -23.84 2.03 -12.10
CA MET A 4 -22.72 2.27 -11.21
C MET A 4 -22.04 3.59 -11.61
N LYS A 5 -21.64 4.39 -10.61
CA LYS A 5 -20.92 5.64 -10.86
C LYS A 5 -19.48 5.34 -11.28
N ARG A 6 -18.95 6.14 -12.20
CA ARG A 6 -17.51 6.17 -12.48
C ARG A 6 -16.77 6.77 -11.28
N VAL A 7 -15.58 6.27 -10.99
CA VAL A 7 -14.78 6.66 -9.82
C VAL A 7 -13.40 7.12 -10.26
N VAL A 8 -13.03 8.33 -9.87
CA VAL A 8 -11.79 8.96 -10.27
C VAL A 8 -10.90 9.28 -9.07
N VAL A 9 -9.60 9.35 -9.30
CA VAL A 9 -8.59 9.80 -8.35
C VAL A 9 -8.37 11.28 -8.59
N THR A 10 -8.51 12.09 -7.55
CA THR A 10 -8.33 13.54 -7.64
C THR A 10 -7.22 14.09 -6.74
N GLY A 11 -6.71 13.29 -5.82
CA GLY A 11 -5.57 13.69 -5.00
C GLY A 11 -4.88 12.49 -4.36
N MET A 12 -3.61 12.69 -4.01
CA MET A 12 -2.74 11.68 -3.42
C MET A 12 -1.91 12.27 -2.29
N GLY A 13 -1.50 11.42 -1.34
CA GLY A 13 -0.58 11.78 -0.27
C GLY A 13 0.23 10.57 0.18
N ALA A 14 1.51 10.78 0.49
CA ALA A 14 2.43 9.71 0.80
C ALA A 14 3.40 10.07 1.93
N ILE A 15 3.59 9.12 2.85
CA ILE A 15 4.69 9.10 3.82
C ILE A 15 5.42 7.78 3.61
N THR A 16 6.70 7.83 3.20
CA THR A 16 7.47 6.64 2.81
C THR A 16 8.92 6.73 3.29
N PRO A 17 9.67 5.61 3.28
CA PRO A 17 11.10 5.63 3.63
C PRO A 17 12.00 6.48 2.72
N ILE A 18 11.50 6.85 1.52
CA ILE A 18 12.27 7.61 0.52
C ILE A 18 11.72 9.02 0.24
N GLY A 19 10.60 9.40 0.88
CA GLY A 19 10.01 10.74 0.78
C GLY A 19 8.75 10.88 1.64
N ASN A 20 8.50 12.09 2.16
CA ASN A 20 7.37 12.42 3.04
C ASN A 20 6.30 13.26 2.32
N SER A 21 6.29 13.21 1.01
CA SER A 21 5.23 13.69 0.11
C SER A 21 5.20 12.84 -1.14
N VAL A 22 4.15 12.93 -1.94
CA VAL A 22 4.06 12.25 -3.24
C VAL A 22 5.19 12.71 -4.17
N GLU A 23 5.51 14.00 -4.20
CA GLU A 23 6.60 14.55 -5.02
C GLU A 23 7.97 13.96 -4.60
N GLU A 24 8.30 13.99 -3.30
CA GLU A 24 9.56 13.44 -2.79
C GLU A 24 9.64 11.93 -3.03
N PHE A 25 8.54 11.21 -2.77
CA PHE A 25 8.44 9.77 -3.01
C PHE A 25 8.69 9.45 -4.49
N TRP A 26 7.99 10.13 -5.41
CA TRP A 26 8.10 9.86 -6.84
C TRP A 26 9.49 10.23 -7.40
N ASN A 27 10.08 11.32 -6.92
CA ASN A 27 11.47 11.65 -7.25
C ASN A 27 12.42 10.57 -6.73
N GLY A 28 12.22 10.07 -5.51
CA GLY A 28 12.98 8.93 -4.97
C GLY A 28 12.83 7.65 -5.81
N ILE A 29 11.65 7.37 -6.36
CA ILE A 29 11.41 6.27 -7.31
C ILE A 29 12.23 6.46 -8.58
N LYS A 30 12.18 7.65 -9.19
CA LYS A 30 12.95 7.97 -10.42
C LYS A 30 14.46 7.93 -10.21
N GLU A 31 14.92 8.31 -9.04
CA GLU A 31 16.33 8.22 -8.62
C GLU A 31 16.76 6.81 -8.19
N GLN A 32 15.83 5.85 -8.17
CA GLN A 32 16.05 4.48 -7.68
C GLN A 32 16.60 4.45 -6.24
N LYS A 33 16.11 5.34 -5.39
CA LYS A 33 16.57 5.51 -4.02
C LYS A 33 16.15 4.34 -3.16
N ILE A 34 17.12 3.72 -2.48
CA ILE A 34 16.87 2.62 -1.54
C ILE A 34 16.63 3.18 -0.14
N GLY A 35 15.47 2.87 0.44
CA GLY A 35 15.05 3.33 1.76
C GLY A 35 15.61 2.53 2.95
N PHE A 36 16.31 1.42 2.69
CA PHE A 36 16.78 0.49 3.71
C PHE A 36 17.98 1.02 4.47
N ALA A 37 17.98 0.83 5.79
CA ALA A 37 19.08 1.18 6.69
C ALA A 37 19.05 0.26 7.92
N PRO A 38 20.12 0.21 8.72
CA PRO A 38 20.07 -0.46 10.00
C PRO A 38 18.91 0.05 10.87
N ILE A 39 18.24 -0.88 11.54
CA ILE A 39 17.12 -0.56 12.44
C ILE A 39 17.60 0.41 13.52
N THR A 40 16.83 1.49 13.73
CA THR A 40 17.17 2.53 14.72
C THR A 40 16.25 2.55 15.94
N TYR A 41 15.09 1.93 15.90
CA TYR A 41 14.08 1.97 16.96
C TYR A 41 14.42 1.10 18.18
N PHE A 42 15.30 0.11 18.01
CA PHE A 42 15.76 -0.78 19.07
C PHE A 42 17.13 -1.39 18.70
N ASP A 43 17.80 -2.02 19.66
CA ASP A 43 19.04 -2.76 19.40
C ASP A 43 18.75 -4.09 18.70
N ALA A 44 19.07 -4.15 17.41
CA ALA A 44 18.84 -5.31 16.57
C ALA A 44 20.01 -6.29 16.49
N THR A 45 21.05 -6.14 17.28
CA THR A 45 22.31 -6.93 17.20
C THR A 45 22.09 -8.44 17.32
N GLU A 46 21.11 -8.87 18.12
CA GLU A 46 20.79 -10.29 18.32
C GLU A 46 19.71 -10.83 17.35
N TYR A 47 19.16 -9.97 16.48
CA TYR A 47 18.15 -10.37 15.51
C TYR A 47 18.81 -10.92 14.25
N LYS A 48 18.06 -11.73 13.48
CA LYS A 48 18.52 -12.26 12.18
C LYS A 48 18.40 -11.25 11.04
N ALA A 49 17.55 -10.25 11.20
CA ALA A 49 17.33 -9.17 10.24
C ALA A 49 17.73 -7.85 10.88
N HIS A 50 18.65 -7.14 10.27
CA HIS A 50 19.22 -5.90 10.82
C HIS A 50 18.75 -4.66 10.09
N LEU A 51 18.16 -4.81 8.87
CA LEU A 51 17.70 -3.71 8.05
C LEU A 51 16.18 -3.54 8.13
N ALA A 52 15.74 -2.28 8.09
CA ALA A 52 14.35 -1.89 7.91
C ALA A 52 14.24 -0.67 6.99
N ALA A 53 13.08 -0.46 6.43
CA ALA A 53 12.71 0.72 5.68
C ALA A 53 11.89 1.66 6.58
N GLU A 54 12.58 2.30 7.54
CA GLU A 54 12.00 3.28 8.45
C GLU A 54 11.76 4.61 7.73
N VAL A 55 10.66 5.31 8.06
CA VAL A 55 10.37 6.66 7.58
C VAL A 55 11.38 7.64 8.20
N LYS A 56 12.01 8.45 7.35
CA LYS A 56 13.08 9.38 7.76
C LYS A 56 12.57 10.82 7.75
N GLY A 57 12.99 11.62 8.74
CA GLY A 57 12.71 13.05 8.77
C GLY A 57 11.25 13.42 9.05
N PHE A 58 10.38 12.48 9.39
CA PHE A 58 9.00 12.78 9.71
C PHE A 58 8.87 13.53 11.05
N ASN A 59 8.15 14.63 11.04
CA ASN A 59 7.84 15.40 12.24
C ASN A 59 6.33 15.68 12.28
N ALA A 60 5.63 15.01 13.18
CA ALA A 60 4.17 15.13 13.30
C ALA A 60 3.66 16.56 13.49
N LYS A 61 4.51 17.49 14.03
CA LYS A 61 4.12 18.90 14.25
C LYS A 61 3.88 19.67 12.95
N ASP A 62 4.42 19.19 11.84
CA ASP A 62 4.25 19.84 10.53
C ASP A 62 2.85 19.54 9.95
N TYR A 63 2.19 18.50 10.47
CA TYR A 63 0.91 18.02 9.98
C TYR A 63 -0.24 18.15 10.98
N MET A 64 0.06 18.17 12.27
CA MET A 64 -0.96 18.16 13.32
C MET A 64 -0.49 18.86 14.60
N SER A 65 -1.46 19.26 15.46
CA SER A 65 -1.11 19.87 16.75
C SER A 65 -0.34 18.91 17.65
N PRO A 66 0.56 19.43 18.53
CA PRO A 66 1.29 18.58 19.48
C PRO A 66 0.37 17.80 20.45
N LYS A 67 -0.84 18.29 20.70
CA LYS A 67 -1.86 17.62 21.53
C LYS A 67 -2.44 16.42 20.79
N ALA A 68 -2.72 16.54 19.49
CA ALA A 68 -3.20 15.44 18.65
C ALA A 68 -2.11 14.37 18.50
N ALA A 69 -0.88 14.77 18.13
CA ALA A 69 0.24 13.85 17.95
C ALA A 69 0.51 12.95 19.17
N ARG A 70 0.45 13.52 20.40
CA ARG A 70 0.63 12.72 21.63
C ARG A 70 -0.45 11.69 21.91
N ARG A 71 -1.57 11.71 21.20
CA ARG A 71 -2.70 10.77 21.32
C ARG A 71 -2.77 9.74 20.20
N MET A 72 -1.76 9.74 19.32
CA MET A 72 -1.66 8.86 18.16
C MET A 72 -0.32 8.14 18.18
N GLU A 73 -0.31 6.88 17.79
CA GLU A 73 0.90 6.15 17.43
C GLU A 73 1.29 6.47 15.98
N LEU A 74 2.51 6.11 15.57
CA LEU A 74 3.08 6.50 14.28
C LEU A 74 2.19 6.15 13.09
N PHE A 75 1.60 4.94 13.05
CA PHE A 75 0.72 4.56 11.95
C PHE A 75 -0.46 5.53 11.76
N SER A 76 -1.06 6.02 12.86
CA SER A 76 -2.13 7.03 12.80
C SER A 76 -1.60 8.42 12.43
N GLN A 77 -0.39 8.77 12.88
CA GLN A 77 0.24 10.04 12.51
C GLN A 77 0.55 10.07 11.01
N TYR A 78 1.08 8.98 10.45
CA TYR A 78 1.34 8.83 9.02
C TYR A 78 0.04 8.93 8.21
N ALA A 79 -1.01 8.23 8.66
CA ALA A 79 -2.33 8.29 8.01
C ALA A 79 -2.89 9.71 7.94
N VAL A 80 -2.84 10.47 9.05
CA VAL A 80 -3.32 11.86 9.09
C VAL A 80 -2.45 12.77 8.23
N ALA A 81 -1.13 12.59 8.24
CA ALA A 81 -0.21 13.39 7.44
C ALA A 81 -0.43 13.17 5.93
N ALA A 82 -0.47 11.92 5.48
CA ALA A 82 -0.74 11.58 4.08
C ALA A 82 -2.18 12.00 3.66
N SER A 83 -3.18 11.88 4.56
CA SER A 83 -4.54 12.36 4.26
C SER A 83 -4.60 13.87 4.09
N LYS A 84 -3.81 14.63 4.86
CA LYS A 84 -3.72 16.08 4.69
C LYS A 84 -3.22 16.45 3.30
N GLU A 85 -2.11 15.84 2.88
CA GLU A 85 -1.57 16.06 1.54
C GLU A 85 -2.58 15.67 0.45
N ALA A 86 -3.21 14.48 0.56
CA ALA A 86 -4.18 14.01 -0.44
C ALA A 86 -5.41 14.94 -0.58
N ILE A 87 -5.93 15.47 0.53
CA ILE A 87 -7.05 16.42 0.54
C ILE A 87 -6.63 17.77 -0.07
N GLU A 88 -5.43 18.24 0.24
CA GLU A 88 -4.85 19.49 -0.31
C GLU A 88 -4.57 19.32 -1.81
N ASP A 89 -3.99 18.20 -2.24
CA ASP A 89 -3.71 17.87 -3.64
C ASP A 89 -5.02 17.77 -4.47
N ALA A 90 -6.07 17.18 -3.89
CA ALA A 90 -7.39 17.13 -4.50
C ALA A 90 -8.05 18.51 -4.65
N GLY A 91 -7.54 19.56 -4.00
CA GLY A 91 -8.20 20.87 -3.91
C GLY A 91 -9.59 20.79 -3.26
N LEU A 92 -9.80 19.84 -2.34
CA LEU A 92 -11.11 19.59 -1.71
C LEU A 92 -11.33 20.56 -0.55
N ASP A 93 -12.20 21.54 -0.75
CA ASP A 93 -12.56 22.55 0.24
C ASP A 93 -13.65 22.03 1.21
N LEU A 94 -13.21 21.47 2.32
CA LEU A 94 -14.10 20.85 3.31
C LEU A 94 -15.11 21.81 3.96
N GLU A 95 -14.95 23.13 3.83
CA GLU A 95 -15.93 24.11 4.32
C GLU A 95 -17.12 24.25 3.37
N LYS A 96 -16.95 23.88 2.09
CA LYS A 96 -18.00 23.92 1.06
C LYS A 96 -18.67 22.57 0.82
N GLU A 97 -18.03 21.49 1.27
CA GLU A 97 -18.50 20.14 1.02
C GLU A 97 -19.49 19.62 2.08
N ASP A 98 -20.39 18.77 1.67
CA ASP A 98 -21.18 17.97 2.62
C ASP A 98 -20.32 16.84 3.20
N THR A 99 -19.68 17.10 4.33
CA THR A 99 -18.80 16.13 4.99
C THR A 99 -19.52 14.84 5.42
N THR A 100 -20.86 14.79 5.41
CA THR A 100 -21.61 13.53 5.63
C THR A 100 -21.60 12.62 4.42
N ARG A 101 -21.19 13.12 3.25
CA ARG A 101 -21.00 12.38 2.02
C ARG A 101 -19.53 12.05 1.74
N ILE A 102 -18.61 12.50 2.61
CA ILE A 102 -17.18 12.19 2.54
C ILE A 102 -16.86 11.11 3.56
N GLY A 103 -16.50 9.92 3.07
CA GLY A 103 -16.14 8.78 3.91
C GLY A 103 -14.61 8.59 4.03
N VAL A 104 -14.23 7.66 4.90
CA VAL A 104 -12.84 7.27 5.15
C VAL A 104 -12.73 5.75 5.10
N SER A 105 -11.80 5.24 4.30
CA SER A 105 -11.43 3.82 4.24
C SER A 105 -9.90 3.70 4.33
N VAL A 106 -9.37 3.78 5.54
CA VAL A 106 -7.92 3.72 5.79
C VAL A 106 -7.59 2.50 6.62
N GLY A 107 -6.95 1.53 5.98
CA GLY A 107 -6.57 0.26 6.60
C GLY A 107 -5.23 0.33 7.33
N CYS A 108 -5.11 -0.48 8.38
CA CYS A 108 -3.85 -0.74 9.06
C CYS A 108 -3.85 -2.21 9.49
N GLY A 109 -2.80 -2.96 9.11
CA GLY A 109 -2.76 -4.41 9.28
C GLY A 109 -2.65 -4.86 10.72
N VAL A 110 -1.77 -4.25 11.51
CA VAL A 110 -1.47 -4.71 12.88
C VAL A 110 -1.73 -3.67 13.98
N GLY A 111 -1.85 -2.40 13.63
CA GLY A 111 -1.88 -1.32 14.61
C GLY A 111 -0.51 -1.09 15.28
N SER A 112 -0.48 -0.57 16.51
CA SER A 112 0.81 -0.34 17.19
C SER A 112 1.27 -1.52 18.02
N LEU A 113 2.25 -2.28 17.52
CA LEU A 113 2.97 -3.29 18.30
C LEU A 113 3.85 -2.65 19.37
N GLN A 114 4.44 -1.50 19.10
CA GLN A 114 5.24 -0.73 20.05
C GLN A 114 4.43 -0.35 21.31
N MET A 115 3.14 -0.01 21.13
CA MET A 115 2.25 0.26 22.26
C MET A 115 1.96 -1.01 23.09
N ILE A 116 1.84 -2.17 22.44
CA ILE A 116 1.69 -3.46 23.14
C ILE A 116 2.95 -3.73 23.96
N GLU A 117 4.13 -3.67 23.36
CA GLU A 117 5.41 -3.89 24.04
C GLU A 117 5.58 -2.97 25.26
N THR A 118 5.37 -1.68 25.06
CA THR A 118 5.49 -0.67 26.12
C THR A 118 4.49 -0.91 27.25
N THR A 119 3.25 -1.27 26.89
CA THR A 119 2.19 -1.55 27.88
C THR A 119 2.50 -2.81 28.68
N THR A 120 2.95 -3.89 28.04
CA THR A 120 3.32 -5.14 28.68
C THR A 120 4.50 -4.93 29.65
N ARG A 121 5.55 -4.24 29.21
CA ARG A 121 6.66 -3.88 30.09
C ARG A 121 6.24 -3.01 31.28
N THR A 122 5.25 -2.15 31.09
CA THR A 122 4.69 -1.33 32.18
C THR A 122 3.91 -2.18 33.17
N LEU A 123 3.08 -3.11 32.67
CA LEU A 123 2.35 -4.06 33.52
C LEU A 123 3.29 -4.88 34.40
N ASP A 124 4.33 -5.45 33.82
CA ASP A 124 5.29 -6.30 34.51
C ASP A 124 6.07 -5.53 35.59
N LYS A 125 6.56 -4.33 35.24
CA LYS A 125 7.45 -3.56 36.15
C LYS A 125 6.71 -2.70 37.16
N LYS A 126 5.50 -2.20 36.84
CA LYS A 126 4.81 -1.13 37.60
C LYS A 126 3.37 -1.46 37.99
N GLY A 127 2.83 -2.58 37.49
CA GLY A 127 1.45 -3.02 37.74
C GLY A 127 0.39 -2.28 36.92
N PRO A 128 -0.89 -2.76 37.00
CA PRO A 128 -1.98 -2.34 36.12
C PRO A 128 -2.37 -0.85 36.25
N ASN A 129 -2.20 -0.28 37.43
CA ASN A 129 -2.55 1.13 37.68
C ASN A 129 -1.62 2.15 37.00
N ARG A 130 -0.58 1.70 36.34
CA ARG A 130 0.39 2.53 35.61
C ARG A 130 0.28 2.44 34.09
N VAL A 131 -0.64 1.63 33.58
CA VAL A 131 -0.95 1.58 32.16
C VAL A 131 -1.54 2.91 31.70
N LYS A 132 -1.13 3.38 30.52
CA LYS A 132 -1.64 4.64 29.95
C LYS A 132 -3.15 4.52 29.70
N PRO A 133 -3.97 5.54 30.04
CA PRO A 133 -5.42 5.49 29.80
C PRO A 133 -5.81 5.29 28.34
N LEU A 134 -5.01 5.78 27.41
CA LEU A 134 -5.25 5.68 25.96
C LEU A 134 -4.49 4.50 25.30
N ALA A 135 -3.92 3.57 26.08
CA ALA A 135 -3.15 2.45 25.51
C ALA A 135 -3.97 1.62 24.51
N VAL A 136 -5.25 1.35 24.81
CA VAL A 136 -6.11 0.58 23.90
C VAL A 136 -6.45 1.39 22.63
N PRO A 137 -7.06 2.59 22.72
CA PRO A 137 -7.40 3.35 21.50
C PRO A 137 -6.19 3.75 20.67
N MET A 138 -5.00 3.96 21.24
CA MET A 138 -3.79 4.27 20.48
C MET A 138 -3.25 3.05 19.72
N LYS A 139 -3.55 1.83 20.18
CA LYS A 139 -2.99 0.59 19.62
C LYS A 139 -3.85 -0.01 18.50
N ILE A 140 -5.18 0.12 18.56
CA ILE A 140 -6.08 -0.59 17.65
C ILE A 140 -6.04 0.00 16.23
N SER A 141 -6.03 -0.87 15.22
CA SER A 141 -5.80 -0.52 13.82
C SER A 141 -6.85 0.43 13.22
N ASN A 142 -8.14 0.32 13.65
CA ASN A 142 -9.20 1.19 13.17
C ASN A 142 -9.01 2.68 13.51
N MET A 143 -8.07 2.98 14.40
CA MET A 143 -7.77 4.38 14.76
C MET A 143 -7.00 5.12 13.68
N ALA A 144 -6.47 4.46 12.67
CA ALA A 144 -6.03 5.14 11.45
C ALA A 144 -7.20 5.90 10.80
N ALA A 145 -8.26 5.18 10.41
CA ALA A 145 -9.46 5.79 9.83
C ALA A 145 -10.17 6.75 10.81
N GLY A 146 -10.27 6.38 12.09
CA GLY A 146 -10.91 7.21 13.11
C GLY A 146 -10.20 8.55 13.33
N ASN A 147 -8.86 8.57 13.37
CA ASN A 147 -8.10 9.80 13.53
C ASN A 147 -8.15 10.69 12.27
N VAL A 148 -8.17 10.12 11.07
CA VAL A 148 -8.40 10.86 9.81
C VAL A 148 -9.79 11.51 9.85
N SER A 149 -10.83 10.76 10.16
CA SER A 149 -12.20 11.31 10.29
C SER A 149 -12.26 12.48 11.29
N ILE A 150 -11.63 12.34 12.46
CA ILE A 150 -11.61 13.38 13.50
C ILE A 150 -10.80 14.60 13.05
N ALA A 151 -9.64 14.38 12.42
CA ALA A 151 -8.73 15.46 12.03
C ALA A 151 -9.36 16.40 10.99
N PHE A 152 -10.15 15.86 10.07
CA PHE A 152 -10.72 16.60 8.94
C PHE A 152 -12.25 16.78 9.02
N GLY A 153 -12.89 16.32 10.09
CA GLY A 153 -14.34 16.46 10.27
C GLY A 153 -15.18 15.66 9.26
N LEU A 154 -14.65 14.53 8.73
CA LEU A 154 -15.31 13.68 7.75
C LEU A 154 -16.34 12.79 8.46
N ARG A 155 -17.61 12.92 8.10
CA ARG A 155 -18.75 12.32 8.83
C ARG A 155 -19.49 11.23 8.03
N GLY A 156 -18.99 10.88 6.84
CA GLY A 156 -19.48 9.75 6.07
C GLY A 156 -19.08 8.39 6.69
N LYS A 157 -19.19 7.33 5.89
CA LYS A 157 -18.76 5.99 6.27
C LYS A 157 -17.28 5.99 6.66
N SER A 158 -16.94 5.46 7.86
CA SER A 158 -15.54 5.32 8.29
C SER A 158 -15.26 3.86 8.61
N ILE A 159 -14.35 3.24 7.87
CA ILE A 159 -13.99 1.83 7.98
C ILE A 159 -12.48 1.61 7.98
N ASN A 160 -12.06 0.51 8.59
CA ASN A 160 -10.71 -0.02 8.53
C ASN A 160 -10.78 -1.46 8.01
N VAL A 161 -10.27 -1.69 6.82
CA VAL A 161 -10.08 -3.04 6.28
C VAL A 161 -8.81 -3.62 6.87
N VAL A 162 -8.83 -4.90 7.24
CA VAL A 162 -7.66 -5.63 7.76
C VAL A 162 -7.54 -6.95 7.02
N THR A 163 -6.63 -7.01 6.06
CA THR A 163 -6.34 -8.19 5.22
C THR A 163 -4.84 -8.39 5.02
N ALA A 164 -4.10 -8.25 6.13
CA ALA A 164 -2.64 -8.32 6.16
C ALA A 164 -2.01 -7.40 5.08
N CYS A 165 -1.15 -7.94 4.20
CA CYS A 165 -0.45 -7.17 3.18
C CYS A 165 -1.38 -6.62 2.07
N ALA A 166 -2.61 -7.14 1.93
CA ALA A 166 -3.60 -6.65 0.97
C ALA A 166 -4.47 -5.49 1.52
N THR A 167 -4.26 -5.10 2.78
CA THR A 167 -5.07 -4.11 3.50
C THR A 167 -5.24 -2.79 2.73
N GLY A 168 -4.16 -2.18 2.25
CA GLY A 168 -4.20 -0.90 1.52
C GLY A 168 -4.97 -0.99 0.21
N THR A 169 -4.70 -2.02 -0.58
CA THR A 169 -5.39 -2.31 -1.84
C THR A 169 -6.88 -2.54 -1.63
N GLN A 170 -7.26 -3.37 -0.65
CA GLN A 170 -8.67 -3.62 -0.34
C GLN A 170 -9.36 -2.39 0.26
N SER A 171 -8.66 -1.58 1.05
CA SER A 171 -9.23 -0.32 1.56
C SER A 171 -9.61 0.64 0.44
N ILE A 172 -8.78 0.76 -0.60
CA ILE A 172 -9.08 1.54 -1.81
C ILE A 172 -10.23 0.88 -2.60
N GLY A 173 -10.21 -0.46 -2.75
CA GLY A 173 -11.26 -1.21 -3.42
C GLY A 173 -12.63 -1.06 -2.76
N GLU A 174 -12.71 -1.12 -1.44
CA GLU A 174 -13.96 -0.93 -0.70
C GLU A 174 -14.45 0.53 -0.75
N ALA A 175 -13.53 1.51 -0.80
CA ALA A 175 -13.87 2.90 -1.04
C ALA A 175 -14.45 3.09 -2.45
N TYR A 176 -13.82 2.49 -3.47
CA TYR A 176 -14.31 2.46 -4.83
C TYR A 176 -15.75 1.90 -4.90
N ARG A 177 -16.01 0.76 -4.27
CA ARG A 177 -17.37 0.18 -4.18
C ARG A 177 -18.37 1.13 -3.52
N SER A 178 -17.99 1.78 -2.43
CA SER A 178 -18.88 2.71 -1.73
C SER A 178 -19.32 3.88 -2.61
N ILE A 179 -18.43 4.40 -3.46
CA ILE A 179 -18.75 5.46 -4.40
C ILE A 179 -19.60 4.91 -5.57
N GLN A 180 -19.23 3.77 -6.14
CA GLN A 180 -19.97 3.15 -7.25
C GLN A 180 -21.47 2.98 -6.94
N VAL A 181 -21.78 2.54 -5.71
CA VAL A 181 -23.17 2.31 -5.31
C VAL A 181 -23.85 3.56 -4.74
N GLY A 182 -23.13 4.69 -4.64
CA GLY A 182 -23.66 5.98 -4.18
C GLY A 182 -23.83 6.11 -2.67
N GLU A 183 -23.11 5.29 -1.87
CA GLU A 183 -23.03 5.45 -0.41
C GLU A 183 -22.26 6.71 -0.02
N ALA A 184 -21.23 7.05 -0.79
CA ALA A 184 -20.42 8.26 -0.65
C ALA A 184 -20.26 8.95 -2.01
N ASP A 185 -19.95 10.24 -2.00
CA ASP A 185 -19.54 10.97 -3.18
C ASP A 185 -18.02 11.13 -3.24
N VAL A 186 -17.38 11.15 -2.06
CA VAL A 186 -15.93 11.22 -1.88
C VAL A 186 -15.48 10.20 -0.84
N MET A 187 -14.33 9.56 -1.05
CA MET A 187 -13.68 8.69 -0.06
C MET A 187 -12.19 9.04 0.07
N VAL A 188 -11.75 9.32 1.28
CA VAL A 188 -10.32 9.33 1.63
C VAL A 188 -9.93 7.89 1.94
N ALA A 189 -9.11 7.29 1.08
CA ALA A 189 -8.86 5.85 1.09
C ALA A 189 -7.37 5.51 1.00
N GLY A 190 -6.99 4.40 1.59
CA GLY A 190 -5.62 3.91 1.50
C GLY A 190 -5.20 3.01 2.65
N GLY A 191 -3.91 3.00 2.95
CA GLY A 191 -3.33 2.17 3.98
C GLY A 191 -2.17 2.82 4.71
N THR A 192 -1.94 2.40 5.93
CA THR A 192 -0.87 2.89 6.78
C THR A 192 -0.31 1.76 7.64
N GLU A 193 0.96 1.83 7.97
CA GLU A 193 1.60 0.90 8.91
C GLU A 193 2.86 1.52 9.52
N ALA A 194 3.14 1.17 10.78
CA ALA A 194 4.38 1.49 11.47
C ALA A 194 4.74 0.30 12.37
N ALA A 195 5.14 -0.80 11.74
CA ALA A 195 5.31 -2.08 12.43
C ALA A 195 6.77 -2.43 12.78
N VAL A 196 7.74 -1.55 12.51
CA VAL A 196 9.14 -1.81 12.88
C VAL A 196 9.28 -1.79 14.40
N SER A 197 9.30 -2.99 15.01
CA SER A 197 9.35 -3.19 16.46
C SER A 197 10.04 -4.51 16.79
N GLU A 198 10.46 -4.67 18.04
CA GLU A 198 11.12 -5.91 18.52
C GLU A 198 10.23 -7.15 18.27
N VAL A 199 8.94 -7.07 18.59
CA VAL A 199 7.99 -8.18 18.40
C VAL A 199 7.76 -8.47 16.92
N ALA A 200 7.60 -7.45 16.08
CA ALA A 200 7.36 -7.67 14.65
C ALA A 200 8.58 -8.29 13.97
N VAL A 201 9.77 -7.69 14.17
CA VAL A 201 11.01 -8.20 13.55
C VAL A 201 11.30 -9.61 14.05
N GLY A 202 11.18 -9.88 15.36
CA GLY A 202 11.35 -11.22 15.92
C GLY A 202 10.34 -12.22 15.37
N GLY A 203 9.06 -11.83 15.25
CA GLY A 203 7.99 -12.68 14.75
C GLY A 203 8.15 -13.04 13.28
N PHE A 204 8.40 -12.06 12.41
CA PHE A 204 8.64 -12.30 10.98
C PHE A 204 9.96 -13.05 10.73
N ALA A 205 11.01 -12.79 11.51
CA ALA A 205 12.26 -13.55 11.44
C ALA A 205 12.07 -15.03 11.84
N ALA A 206 11.22 -15.30 12.84
CA ALA A 206 10.87 -16.68 13.23
C ALA A 206 10.10 -17.43 12.12
N LEU A 207 9.33 -16.71 11.29
CA LEU A 207 8.69 -17.24 10.10
C LEU A 207 9.65 -17.40 8.90
N THR A 208 10.93 -17.04 9.05
CA THR A 208 11.90 -16.98 7.93
C THR A 208 11.42 -16.10 6.77
N ALA A 209 10.66 -15.06 7.07
CA ALA A 209 10.08 -14.18 6.06
C ALA A 209 10.92 -12.93 5.77
N LEU A 210 11.82 -12.56 6.70
CA LEU A 210 12.70 -11.39 6.55
C LEU A 210 14.01 -11.77 5.89
N SER A 211 14.53 -10.84 5.07
CA SER A 211 15.88 -10.95 4.51
C SER A 211 16.94 -10.87 5.61
N GLY A 212 17.92 -11.74 5.54
CA GLY A 212 19.11 -11.75 6.39
C GLY A 212 20.27 -10.93 5.83
N SER A 213 20.10 -10.27 4.70
CA SER A 213 21.15 -9.48 4.07
C SER A 213 21.45 -8.18 4.84
N ASP A 214 22.74 -7.90 5.05
CA ASP A 214 23.23 -6.61 5.59
C ASP A 214 23.56 -5.60 4.49
N ASP A 215 23.49 -6.00 3.20
CA ASP A 215 23.66 -5.09 2.08
C ASP A 215 22.31 -4.47 1.67
N PRO A 216 22.07 -3.17 1.89
CA PRO A 216 20.82 -2.52 1.50
C PRO A 216 20.48 -2.70 0.01
N LYS A 217 21.48 -2.88 -0.87
CA LYS A 217 21.27 -3.07 -2.30
C LYS A 217 20.84 -4.49 -2.69
N ARG A 218 20.91 -5.43 -1.74
CA ARG A 218 20.57 -6.84 -1.94
C ARG A 218 19.52 -7.35 -0.94
N ALA A 219 19.03 -6.50 -0.03
CA ALA A 219 18.13 -6.93 1.04
C ALA A 219 16.67 -7.13 0.55
N SER A 220 16.20 -6.35 -0.43
CA SER A 220 14.90 -6.58 -1.07
C SER A 220 15.11 -6.60 -2.57
N ILE A 221 15.08 -7.81 -3.14
CA ILE A 221 15.41 -8.11 -4.55
C ILE A 221 14.32 -9.00 -5.16
N PRO A 222 13.09 -8.47 -5.34
CA PRO A 222 11.99 -9.23 -5.89
C PRO A 222 12.36 -9.90 -7.21
N PHE A 223 11.94 -11.17 -7.37
CA PHE A 223 12.15 -12.03 -8.54
C PHE A 223 13.61 -12.43 -8.82
N ASP A 224 14.57 -11.98 -8.02
CA ASP A 224 15.97 -12.41 -8.11
C ASP A 224 16.14 -13.83 -7.55
N LYS A 225 17.00 -14.64 -8.16
CA LYS A 225 17.28 -16.01 -7.73
C LYS A 225 17.86 -16.10 -6.30
N GLU A 226 18.57 -15.05 -5.87
CA GLU A 226 19.21 -14.97 -4.56
C GLU A 226 18.32 -14.34 -3.48
N ARG A 227 17.03 -14.06 -3.79
CA ARG A 227 16.09 -13.52 -2.81
C ARG A 227 15.90 -14.44 -1.62
N ASP A 228 15.86 -13.89 -0.42
CA ASP A 228 15.78 -14.68 0.82
C ASP A 228 14.70 -14.20 1.80
N GLY A 229 13.96 -13.13 1.46
CA GLY A 229 12.94 -12.56 2.32
C GLY A 229 12.70 -11.09 2.03
N PHE A 230 11.73 -10.49 2.73
CA PHE A 230 11.44 -9.06 2.58
C PHE A 230 12.17 -8.20 3.62
N VAL A 231 12.36 -6.92 3.33
CA VAL A 231 12.73 -5.90 4.32
C VAL A 231 11.45 -5.29 4.87
N ILE A 232 11.25 -5.32 6.19
CA ILE A 232 10.09 -4.68 6.83
C ILE A 232 10.14 -3.17 6.63
N GLY A 233 9.01 -2.58 6.21
CA GLY A 233 8.89 -1.15 5.96
C GLY A 233 7.72 -0.54 6.72
N GLU A 234 7.65 0.78 6.70
CA GLU A 234 6.57 1.57 7.27
C GLU A 234 6.19 2.74 6.37
N GLY A 235 5.04 3.33 6.62
CA GLY A 235 4.57 4.49 5.88
C GLY A 235 3.06 4.57 5.76
N SER A 236 2.59 5.41 4.84
CA SER A 236 1.18 5.57 4.50
C SER A 236 1.04 6.03 3.05
N GLY A 237 0.07 5.45 2.34
CA GLY A 237 -0.40 5.95 1.05
C GLY A 237 -1.90 6.24 1.15
N ILE A 238 -2.31 7.43 0.76
CA ILE A 238 -3.70 7.87 0.79
C ILE A 238 -4.07 8.49 -0.55
N VAL A 239 -5.26 8.17 -1.02
CA VAL A 239 -5.86 8.77 -2.21
C VAL A 239 -7.23 9.37 -1.89
N VAL A 240 -7.60 10.43 -2.59
CA VAL A 240 -8.97 10.93 -2.65
C VAL A 240 -9.64 10.32 -3.88
N LEU A 241 -10.67 9.52 -3.65
CA LEU A 241 -11.54 8.99 -4.68
C LEU A 241 -12.83 9.79 -4.70
N GLU A 242 -13.31 10.10 -5.91
CA GLU A 242 -14.58 10.81 -6.11
C GLU A 242 -15.44 10.14 -7.17
N SER A 243 -16.76 10.29 -7.07
CA SER A 243 -17.59 10.04 -8.25
C SER A 243 -17.24 11.06 -9.34
N LEU A 244 -17.21 10.62 -10.59
CA LEU A 244 -16.89 11.51 -11.72
C LEU A 244 -17.79 12.75 -11.75
N GLU A 245 -19.08 12.58 -11.45
CA GLU A 245 -20.03 13.69 -11.42
C GLU A 245 -19.67 14.72 -10.34
N HIS A 246 -19.22 14.27 -9.16
CA HIS A 246 -18.80 15.17 -8.09
C HIS A 246 -17.51 15.93 -8.46
N ALA A 247 -16.50 15.21 -8.95
CA ALA A 247 -15.23 15.79 -9.38
C ALA A 247 -15.42 16.85 -10.47
N GLN A 248 -16.22 16.54 -11.51
CA GLN A 248 -16.53 17.50 -12.59
C GLN A 248 -17.33 18.70 -12.10
N ALA A 249 -18.32 18.50 -11.21
CA ALA A 249 -19.16 19.59 -10.70
C ALA A 249 -18.37 20.65 -9.92
N ARG A 250 -17.29 20.23 -9.22
CA ARG A 250 -16.40 21.17 -8.51
C ARG A 250 -15.17 21.61 -9.32
N GLY A 251 -14.99 21.08 -10.54
CA GLY A 251 -13.85 21.40 -11.41
C GLY A 251 -12.53 20.82 -10.92
N ALA A 252 -12.54 19.61 -10.36
CA ALA A 252 -11.33 18.92 -9.91
C ALA A 252 -10.42 18.52 -11.07
N ASP A 253 -9.12 18.58 -10.84
CA ASP A 253 -8.16 17.89 -11.69
C ASP A 253 -8.28 16.38 -11.46
N ILE A 254 -8.43 15.62 -12.54
CA ILE A 254 -8.59 14.16 -12.50
C ILE A 254 -7.28 13.50 -12.92
N LEU A 255 -6.65 12.78 -12.00
CA LEU A 255 -5.35 12.15 -12.19
C LEU A 255 -5.46 10.81 -12.93
N ALA A 256 -6.48 10.01 -12.58
CA ALA A 256 -6.74 8.70 -13.18
C ALA A 256 -8.16 8.23 -12.87
N GLU A 257 -8.62 7.15 -13.49
CA GLU A 257 -9.89 6.50 -13.22
C GLU A 257 -9.69 5.07 -12.71
N VAL A 258 -10.29 4.72 -11.57
CA VAL A 258 -10.34 3.34 -11.08
C VAL A 258 -11.44 2.61 -11.84
N VAL A 259 -11.09 1.55 -12.54
CA VAL A 259 -12.02 0.85 -13.45
C VAL A 259 -12.27 -0.60 -13.09
N GLY A 260 -11.46 -1.18 -12.20
CA GLY A 260 -11.64 -2.57 -11.78
C GLY A 260 -11.06 -2.84 -10.39
N TYR A 261 -11.74 -3.71 -9.66
CA TYR A 261 -11.32 -4.23 -8.37
C TYR A 261 -11.68 -5.70 -8.23
N GLY A 262 -10.68 -6.54 -8.07
CA GLY A 262 -10.83 -7.96 -7.77
C GLY A 262 -10.31 -8.29 -6.37
N ALA A 263 -11.10 -9.05 -5.61
CA ALA A 263 -10.71 -9.58 -4.32
C ALA A 263 -11.10 -11.05 -4.21
N THR A 264 -10.17 -11.89 -3.75
CA THR A 264 -10.35 -13.34 -3.65
C THR A 264 -9.65 -13.90 -2.41
N SER A 265 -9.91 -15.16 -2.11
CA SER A 265 -9.19 -15.92 -1.08
C SER A 265 -8.65 -17.21 -1.67
N ASP A 266 -7.42 -17.58 -1.28
CA ASP A 266 -6.81 -18.87 -1.63
C ASP A 266 -7.47 -20.03 -0.88
N ALA A 267 -7.95 -19.80 0.33
CA ALA A 267 -8.48 -20.84 1.25
C ALA A 267 -7.53 -22.04 1.36
N PHE A 268 -6.24 -21.78 1.43
CA PHE A 268 -5.18 -22.81 1.35
C PHE A 268 -4.34 -22.90 2.62
N HIS A 269 -3.62 -21.85 3.00
CA HIS A 269 -2.69 -21.85 4.14
C HIS A 269 -2.65 -20.50 4.83
N ILE A 270 -2.25 -20.44 6.12
CA ILE A 270 -2.24 -19.19 6.90
C ILE A 270 -1.18 -18.19 6.45
N THR A 271 -0.05 -18.65 5.87
CA THR A 271 1.07 -17.77 5.49
C THR A 271 1.56 -17.98 4.06
N SER A 272 1.35 -19.16 3.47
CA SER A 272 1.81 -19.47 2.12
C SER A 272 0.71 -19.20 1.10
N PRO A 273 1.01 -18.50 -0.01
CA PRO A 273 0.09 -18.41 -1.14
C PRO A 273 -0.18 -19.80 -1.74
N CYS A 274 -1.27 -19.92 -2.49
CA CYS A 274 -1.57 -21.15 -3.25
C CYS A 274 -0.51 -21.36 -4.33
N GLU A 275 0.07 -22.57 -4.38
CA GLU A 275 1.25 -22.88 -5.20
C GLU A 275 1.04 -22.71 -6.71
N ASP A 276 -0.19 -22.79 -7.18
CA ASP A 276 -0.55 -22.58 -8.58
C ASP A 276 -0.98 -21.16 -8.91
N GLY A 277 -1.01 -20.25 -7.92
CA GLY A 277 -1.37 -18.83 -8.07
C GLY A 277 -2.83 -18.58 -8.47
N GLU A 278 -3.73 -19.56 -8.31
CA GLU A 278 -5.10 -19.50 -8.82
C GLU A 278 -5.90 -18.36 -8.18
N GLY A 279 -5.80 -18.16 -6.86
CA GLY A 279 -6.52 -17.10 -6.15
C GLY A 279 -6.13 -15.71 -6.63
N ALA A 280 -4.83 -15.43 -6.74
CA ALA A 280 -4.31 -14.17 -7.25
C ALA A 280 -4.68 -13.95 -8.73
N ALA A 281 -4.63 -15.01 -9.56
CA ALA A 281 -5.05 -14.93 -10.97
C ALA A 281 -6.53 -14.54 -11.09
N ARG A 282 -7.43 -15.12 -10.27
CA ARG A 282 -8.85 -14.73 -10.25
C ARG A 282 -9.05 -13.27 -9.86
N ALA A 283 -8.28 -12.75 -8.90
CA ALA A 283 -8.39 -11.34 -8.53
C ALA A 283 -8.04 -10.43 -9.72
N MET A 284 -6.98 -10.74 -10.47
CA MET A 284 -6.61 -10.02 -11.70
C MET A 284 -7.70 -10.13 -12.78
N VAL A 285 -8.23 -11.32 -13.02
CA VAL A 285 -9.30 -11.54 -14.00
C VAL A 285 -10.56 -10.76 -13.61
N PHE A 286 -10.98 -10.78 -12.34
CA PHE A 286 -12.15 -10.02 -11.89
C PHE A 286 -11.99 -8.52 -12.08
N ALA A 287 -10.79 -7.97 -11.87
CA ALA A 287 -10.52 -6.56 -12.13
C ALA A 287 -10.60 -6.23 -13.63
N MET A 288 -10.08 -7.08 -14.50
CA MET A 288 -10.20 -6.92 -15.96
C MET A 288 -11.62 -7.07 -16.47
N ASP A 289 -12.35 -8.06 -15.97
CA ASP A 289 -13.76 -8.31 -16.35
C ASP A 289 -14.64 -7.11 -15.97
N GLU A 290 -14.44 -6.53 -14.79
CA GLU A 290 -15.16 -5.34 -14.37
C GLU A 290 -14.86 -4.14 -15.25
N ALA A 291 -13.58 -3.95 -15.61
CA ALA A 291 -13.15 -2.90 -16.53
C ALA A 291 -13.61 -3.15 -17.98
N GLY A 292 -14.06 -4.34 -18.31
CA GLY A 292 -14.45 -4.74 -19.66
C GLY A 292 -13.29 -4.77 -20.64
N ILE A 293 -12.08 -5.12 -20.17
CA ILE A 293 -10.87 -5.18 -21.01
C ILE A 293 -10.33 -6.60 -21.13
N THR A 294 -9.57 -6.83 -22.19
CA THR A 294 -8.79 -8.04 -22.42
C THR A 294 -7.37 -7.88 -21.88
N PRO A 295 -6.64 -8.99 -21.59
CA PRO A 295 -5.28 -8.94 -21.05
C PRO A 295 -4.29 -8.05 -21.82
N ASP A 296 -4.41 -7.99 -23.16
CA ASP A 296 -3.56 -7.20 -24.05
C ASP A 296 -3.63 -5.67 -23.85
N LYS A 297 -4.57 -5.21 -23.02
CA LYS A 297 -4.71 -3.79 -22.67
C LYS A 297 -3.91 -3.38 -21.45
N VAL A 298 -3.43 -4.33 -20.65
CA VAL A 298 -2.64 -4.06 -19.45
C VAL A 298 -1.21 -3.71 -19.86
N ASP A 299 -0.80 -2.47 -19.63
CA ASP A 299 0.53 -1.96 -20.00
C ASP A 299 1.58 -2.25 -18.94
N TYR A 300 1.17 -2.24 -17.65
CA TYR A 300 2.06 -2.39 -16.53
C TYR A 300 1.38 -3.08 -15.33
N ILE A 301 2.14 -3.89 -14.63
CA ILE A 301 1.76 -4.50 -13.34
C ILE A 301 2.75 -4.05 -12.26
N ASN A 302 2.26 -3.33 -11.26
CA ASN A 302 2.96 -3.16 -9.99
C ASN A 302 2.68 -4.41 -9.16
N ALA A 303 3.67 -5.28 -9.09
CA ALA A 303 3.55 -6.60 -8.48
C ALA A 303 3.58 -6.51 -6.95
N HIS A 304 2.99 -7.48 -6.29
CA HIS A 304 3.20 -7.67 -4.87
C HIS A 304 4.69 -7.87 -4.56
N GLY A 305 5.38 -8.74 -5.29
CA GLY A 305 6.83 -8.82 -5.38
C GLY A 305 7.56 -8.57 -4.07
N THR A 306 7.47 -9.49 -3.11
CA THR A 306 7.98 -9.28 -1.74
C THR A 306 9.45 -9.62 -1.56
N SER A 307 10.11 -10.20 -2.56
CA SER A 307 11.46 -10.76 -2.41
C SER A 307 11.49 -12.04 -1.54
N THR A 308 10.34 -12.66 -1.29
CA THR A 308 10.28 -14.00 -0.72
C THR A 308 10.22 -15.04 -1.83
N HIS A 309 10.87 -16.20 -1.63
CA HIS A 309 10.94 -17.22 -2.68
C HIS A 309 9.57 -17.68 -3.15
N ALA A 310 8.67 -17.99 -2.21
CA ALA A 310 7.34 -18.53 -2.52
C ALA A 310 6.43 -17.49 -3.18
N ASN A 311 6.36 -16.27 -2.63
CA ASN A 311 5.47 -15.25 -3.19
C ASN A 311 5.82 -14.93 -4.65
N ASP A 312 7.08 -14.64 -4.93
CA ASP A 312 7.48 -14.14 -6.25
C ASP A 312 7.29 -15.23 -7.32
N LEU A 313 7.57 -16.50 -6.97
CA LEU A 313 7.30 -17.64 -7.83
C LEU A 313 5.79 -17.80 -8.11
N PHE A 314 4.95 -17.74 -7.07
CA PHE A 314 3.52 -18.02 -7.24
C PHE A 314 2.80 -16.84 -7.88
N GLU A 315 3.24 -15.60 -7.64
CA GLU A 315 2.74 -14.42 -8.36
C GLU A 315 3.11 -14.49 -9.86
N THR A 316 4.31 -14.95 -10.21
CA THR A 316 4.70 -15.21 -11.59
C THR A 316 3.71 -16.18 -12.28
N LYS A 317 3.38 -17.29 -11.62
CA LYS A 317 2.39 -18.23 -12.12
C LYS A 317 1.00 -17.62 -12.25
N ALA A 318 0.60 -16.79 -11.27
CA ALA A 318 -0.69 -16.10 -11.27
C ALA A 318 -0.82 -15.13 -12.45
N ILE A 319 0.23 -14.33 -12.72
CA ILE A 319 0.27 -13.39 -13.85
C ILE A 319 0.17 -14.17 -15.18
N LYS A 320 0.93 -15.26 -15.36
CA LYS A 320 0.82 -16.11 -16.56
C LYS A 320 -0.58 -16.68 -16.71
N LYS A 321 -1.21 -17.14 -15.64
CA LYS A 321 -2.57 -17.69 -15.68
C LYS A 321 -3.62 -16.63 -16.01
N ALA A 322 -3.47 -15.39 -15.50
CA ALA A 322 -4.42 -14.32 -15.72
C ALA A 322 -4.30 -13.67 -17.11
N LEU A 323 -3.07 -13.48 -17.61
CA LEU A 323 -2.80 -12.75 -18.83
C LEU A 323 -2.49 -13.63 -20.04
N GLY A 324 -2.27 -14.94 -19.85
CA GLY A 324 -1.90 -15.87 -20.94
C GLY A 324 -0.59 -15.44 -21.63
N GLU A 325 -0.56 -15.44 -22.94
CA GLU A 325 0.63 -15.06 -23.73
C GLU A 325 1.07 -13.61 -23.48
N HIS A 326 0.13 -12.69 -23.16
CA HIS A 326 0.46 -11.29 -22.88
C HIS A 326 1.30 -11.12 -21.61
N ALA A 327 1.37 -12.12 -20.73
CA ALA A 327 2.23 -12.10 -19.55
C ALA A 327 3.71 -11.86 -19.89
N TYR A 328 4.16 -12.24 -21.08
CA TYR A 328 5.53 -12.06 -21.54
C TYR A 328 5.79 -10.69 -22.18
N ASP A 329 4.76 -9.91 -22.49
CA ASP A 329 4.85 -8.58 -23.12
C ASP A 329 4.59 -7.43 -22.13
N VAL A 330 3.83 -7.69 -21.06
CA VAL A 330 3.52 -6.71 -20.02
C VAL A 330 4.76 -6.38 -19.20
N LYS A 331 4.93 -5.09 -18.85
CA LYS A 331 5.99 -4.68 -17.93
C LYS A 331 5.58 -4.93 -16.48
N ILE A 332 6.50 -5.45 -15.69
CA ILE A 332 6.27 -5.77 -14.28
C ILE A 332 7.39 -5.14 -13.45
N SER A 333 7.06 -4.53 -12.32
CA SER A 333 8.07 -4.16 -11.34
C SER A 333 7.52 -4.20 -9.92
N SER A 334 8.41 -4.23 -8.93
CA SER A 334 8.04 -4.16 -7.52
C SER A 334 8.64 -2.93 -6.86
N THR A 335 7.77 -2.04 -6.38
CA THR A 335 8.13 -0.86 -5.60
C THR A 335 8.84 -1.24 -4.29
N LYS A 336 8.57 -2.43 -3.77
CA LYS A 336 9.21 -2.95 -2.54
C LYS A 336 10.72 -3.12 -2.66
N SER A 337 11.27 -3.16 -3.86
CA SER A 337 12.72 -3.13 -4.09
C SER A 337 13.39 -1.84 -3.58
N MET A 338 12.63 -0.77 -3.38
CA MET A 338 13.10 0.54 -2.93
C MET A 338 12.60 0.93 -1.54
N ILE A 339 11.36 0.59 -1.21
CA ILE A 339 10.71 1.03 0.04
C ILE A 339 10.47 -0.10 1.06
N GLY A 340 10.85 -1.34 0.75
CA GLY A 340 10.55 -2.51 1.57
C GLY A 340 9.05 -2.85 1.57
N HIS A 341 8.67 -3.76 2.45
CA HIS A 341 7.31 -4.20 2.58
C HIS A 341 6.59 -3.46 3.72
N GLY A 342 5.81 -2.46 3.37
CA GLY A 342 5.04 -1.63 4.32
C GLY A 342 3.77 -2.30 4.85
N LEU A 343 3.62 -3.64 4.73
CA LEU A 343 2.48 -4.42 5.22
C LEU A 343 1.13 -3.78 4.79
N GLY A 344 0.33 -3.28 5.76
CA GLY A 344 -0.95 -2.65 5.47
C GLY A 344 -0.87 -1.35 4.66
N ALA A 345 0.27 -0.69 4.63
CA ALA A 345 0.50 0.51 3.80
C ALA A 345 0.88 0.18 2.35
N ALA A 346 1.47 -1.01 2.12
CA ALA A 346 2.15 -1.34 0.87
C ALA A 346 1.28 -1.09 -0.38
N GLY A 347 0.12 -1.74 -0.46
CA GLY A 347 -0.73 -1.65 -1.64
C GLY A 347 -1.27 -0.25 -1.94
N ALA A 348 -1.39 0.61 -0.92
CA ALA A 348 -1.81 1.99 -1.12
C ALA A 348 -0.68 2.87 -1.68
N ILE A 349 0.55 2.69 -1.20
CA ILE A 349 1.74 3.38 -1.76
C ILE A 349 2.00 2.90 -3.20
N GLU A 350 1.83 1.61 -3.45
CA GLU A 350 1.94 1.00 -4.78
C GLU A 350 0.86 1.50 -5.74
N PHE A 351 -0.36 1.73 -5.26
CA PHE A 351 -1.41 2.33 -6.08
C PHE A 351 -1.07 3.78 -6.49
N ILE A 352 -0.48 4.59 -5.59
CA ILE A 352 0.06 5.92 -5.93
C ILE A 352 1.13 5.80 -7.03
N THR A 353 2.02 4.81 -6.93
CA THR A 353 3.01 4.52 -7.99
C THR A 353 2.33 4.23 -9.34
N CYS A 354 1.22 3.46 -9.33
CA CYS A 354 0.46 3.18 -10.56
C CYS A 354 -0.14 4.45 -11.18
N VAL A 355 -0.74 5.33 -10.37
CA VAL A 355 -1.28 6.60 -10.85
C VAL A 355 -0.16 7.48 -11.42
N LYS A 356 0.97 7.61 -10.73
CA LYS A 356 2.13 8.37 -11.21
C LYS A 356 2.73 7.80 -12.49
N SER A 357 2.72 6.47 -12.65
CA SER A 357 3.15 5.82 -13.89
C SER A 357 2.29 6.21 -15.09
N ILE A 358 0.97 6.36 -14.89
CA ILE A 358 0.02 6.82 -15.92
C ILE A 358 0.25 8.31 -16.25
N GLU A 359 0.44 9.15 -15.24
CA GLU A 359 0.61 10.59 -15.44
C GLU A 359 1.87 10.91 -16.23
N GLU A 360 2.98 10.23 -15.94
CA GLU A 360 4.30 10.54 -16.53
C GLU A 360 4.73 9.57 -17.64
N ASP A 361 3.89 8.58 -18.00
CA ASP A 361 4.29 7.50 -18.94
C ASP A 361 5.61 6.84 -18.52
N TYR A 362 5.79 6.57 -17.23
CA TYR A 362 7.03 6.08 -16.63
C TYR A 362 6.80 4.80 -15.83
N ILE A 363 7.58 3.75 -16.11
CA ILE A 363 7.60 2.51 -15.33
C ILE A 363 8.96 2.37 -14.66
N HIS A 364 8.97 2.28 -13.33
CA HIS A 364 10.21 2.14 -12.58
C HIS A 364 10.77 0.71 -12.66
N PRO A 365 12.09 0.53 -12.52
CA PRO A 365 12.70 -0.78 -12.51
C PRO A 365 12.49 -1.50 -11.17
N THR A 366 12.64 -2.83 -11.17
CA THR A 366 12.84 -3.64 -9.96
C THR A 366 14.31 -3.52 -9.55
N VAL A 367 14.58 -2.60 -8.63
CA VAL A 367 15.94 -2.26 -8.21
C VAL A 367 16.59 -3.45 -7.49
N GLY A 368 17.86 -3.73 -7.82
CA GLY A 368 18.61 -4.82 -7.19
C GLY A 368 18.45 -6.19 -7.83
N LEU A 369 17.51 -6.40 -8.74
CA LEU A 369 17.40 -7.63 -9.52
C LEU A 369 18.62 -7.79 -10.46
N LYS A 370 19.43 -8.82 -10.23
CA LYS A 370 20.68 -9.06 -10.98
C LYS A 370 20.83 -10.50 -11.44
N VAL A 371 20.37 -11.46 -10.66
CA VAL A 371 20.52 -12.89 -10.96
C VAL A 371 19.17 -13.42 -11.41
N PRO A 372 19.00 -13.73 -12.71
CA PRO A 372 17.73 -14.27 -13.22
C PRO A 372 17.35 -15.58 -12.52
N ASP A 373 16.07 -15.70 -12.20
CA ASP A 373 15.47 -16.95 -11.73
C ASP A 373 14.68 -17.58 -12.89
N GLU A 374 15.04 -18.81 -13.27
CA GLU A 374 14.40 -19.52 -14.39
C GLU A 374 12.90 -19.78 -14.17
N GLU A 375 12.44 -19.77 -12.91
CA GLU A 375 11.04 -19.94 -12.57
C GLU A 375 10.27 -18.59 -12.54
N CYS A 376 11.00 -17.46 -12.50
CA CYS A 376 10.48 -16.11 -12.59
C CYS A 376 10.95 -15.49 -13.93
N ASP A 377 10.37 -15.96 -15.04
CA ASP A 377 10.84 -15.73 -16.43
C ASP A 377 10.05 -14.65 -17.19
N LEU A 378 9.38 -13.71 -16.48
CA LEU A 378 8.67 -12.60 -17.07
C LEU A 378 9.56 -11.33 -17.17
N ASP A 379 9.03 -10.25 -17.75
CA ASP A 379 9.75 -8.97 -17.86
C ASP A 379 9.59 -8.14 -16.56
N TYR A 380 10.50 -8.36 -15.61
CA TYR A 380 10.50 -7.64 -14.32
C TYR A 380 11.18 -6.27 -14.37
N THR A 381 11.25 -5.67 -15.55
CA THR A 381 11.74 -4.31 -15.77
C THR A 381 13.05 -4.02 -15.03
N LEU A 382 14.19 -4.20 -15.72
CA LEU A 382 15.52 -3.96 -15.13
C LEU A 382 15.97 -2.50 -15.22
N GLU A 383 15.45 -1.77 -16.19
CA GLU A 383 15.75 -0.38 -16.47
C GLU A 383 14.45 0.43 -16.56
N PRO A 384 14.46 1.74 -16.25
CA PRO A 384 13.27 2.56 -16.40
C PRO A 384 12.70 2.53 -17.81
N VAL A 385 11.38 2.40 -17.95
CA VAL A 385 10.69 2.45 -19.25
C VAL A 385 10.03 3.82 -19.40
N THR A 386 10.38 4.54 -20.48
CA THR A 386 9.91 5.90 -20.78
C THR A 386 9.50 6.09 -22.23
N ASP A 387 9.52 5.04 -23.03
CA ASP A 387 9.35 5.06 -24.48
C ASP A 387 7.97 4.55 -24.93
N ARG A 388 7.06 4.34 -24.01
CA ARG A 388 5.68 3.87 -24.27
C ARG A 388 4.63 4.64 -23.49
N LYS A 389 3.40 4.62 -24.00
CA LYS A 389 2.23 5.11 -23.25
C LYS A 389 1.82 4.09 -22.20
N VAL A 390 1.41 4.58 -21.06
CA VAL A 390 0.91 3.79 -19.94
C VAL A 390 -0.56 4.19 -19.71
N ASN A 391 -1.49 3.36 -20.18
CA ASN A 391 -2.91 3.65 -20.12
C ASN A 391 -3.64 2.82 -19.06
N TYR A 392 -3.32 1.52 -18.93
CA TYR A 392 -3.91 0.62 -17.96
C TYR A 392 -2.84 0.00 -17.07
N VAL A 393 -2.98 0.20 -15.78
CA VAL A 393 -2.04 -0.30 -14.77
C VAL A 393 -2.77 -1.13 -13.74
N MET A 394 -2.20 -2.27 -13.42
CA MET A 394 -2.68 -3.20 -12.41
C MET A 394 -1.78 -3.15 -11.18
N SER A 395 -2.38 -3.07 -9.98
CA SER A 395 -1.68 -3.18 -8.69
C SER A 395 -2.13 -4.42 -7.97
N ASN A 396 -1.20 -5.33 -7.67
CA ASN A 396 -1.47 -6.59 -6.98
C ASN A 396 -1.02 -6.57 -5.54
N SER A 397 -1.83 -7.14 -4.66
CA SER A 397 -1.43 -7.40 -3.26
C SER A 397 -1.88 -8.79 -2.83
N LEU A 398 -0.94 -9.54 -2.25
CA LEU A 398 -1.17 -10.86 -1.68
C LEU A 398 -0.88 -10.80 -0.18
N GLY A 399 -1.78 -11.31 0.66
CA GLY A 399 -1.66 -11.21 2.12
C GLY A 399 -1.75 -12.55 2.81
N PHE A 400 -1.10 -12.65 3.98
CA PHE A 400 -1.29 -13.78 4.89
C PHE A 400 -2.78 -14.04 5.13
N GLY A 401 -3.16 -15.32 5.24
CA GLY A 401 -4.56 -15.74 5.25
C GLY A 401 -5.13 -16.03 3.85
N GLY A 402 -4.29 -15.90 2.80
CA GLY A 402 -4.68 -16.12 1.41
C GLY A 402 -5.51 -14.97 0.83
N HIS A 403 -5.36 -13.76 1.35
CA HIS A 403 -6.03 -12.57 0.82
C HIS A 403 -5.33 -12.10 -0.46
N ASN A 404 -6.05 -12.05 -1.57
CA ASN A 404 -5.58 -11.51 -2.84
C ASN A 404 -6.45 -10.33 -3.24
N ALA A 405 -5.81 -9.25 -3.69
CA ALA A 405 -6.50 -8.06 -4.18
C ALA A 405 -5.77 -7.46 -5.37
N THR A 406 -6.54 -7.03 -6.35
CA THR A 406 -6.05 -6.34 -7.54
C THR A 406 -6.89 -5.10 -7.79
N LEU A 407 -6.24 -3.96 -7.95
CA LEU A 407 -6.85 -2.73 -8.47
C LEU A 407 -6.39 -2.50 -9.91
N LEU A 408 -7.31 -2.11 -10.75
CA LEU A 408 -7.04 -1.68 -12.13
C LEU A 408 -7.39 -0.21 -12.27
N VAL A 409 -6.40 0.56 -12.64
CA VAL A 409 -6.50 2.01 -12.85
C VAL A 409 -6.13 2.34 -14.29
N LYS A 410 -6.81 3.31 -14.88
CA LYS A 410 -6.51 3.76 -16.24
C LYS A 410 -6.31 5.26 -16.33
N LYS A 411 -5.69 5.69 -17.42
CA LYS A 411 -5.65 7.10 -17.82
C LYS A 411 -7.07 7.62 -17.97
N PHE A 412 -7.33 8.78 -17.36
CA PHE A 412 -8.64 9.42 -17.49
C PHE A 412 -8.85 9.94 -18.94
N GLU A 413 -10.03 9.69 -19.46
CA GLU A 413 -10.54 10.20 -20.73
C GLU A 413 -11.94 10.74 -20.50
N ASP A 414 -12.21 11.97 -21.03
CA ASP A 414 -13.50 12.66 -20.91
C ASP A 414 -14.70 11.87 -21.48
#